data_28c78444cc73428bf631cfe1509559aa
#
_entry.id   28c78444cc73428bf631cfe1509559aa
#
_cell.length_a   1.000
_cell.length_b   1.000
_cell.length_c   1.000
_cell.angle_alpha   90.00
_cell.angle_beta   90.00
_cell.angle_gamma   90.00
#
_symmetry.space_group_name_H-M   'P 1'
#
loop_
_entity.id
_entity.type
_entity.pdbx_description
1 polymer ?
#
loop_
_entity_poly.entity_id
_entity_poly.type
_entity_poly.pdbx_seq_one_letter_code
_entity_poly.pdbx_strand_id
1 'polypeptide(L)'
;LMIRKGYTTWATGISGNVQSFITYSSPSGTNKIFAASNNSGSCSIYDVSSTGAVGAAIATGLTSAQWHSAQMATSGGTFTVAVNGSDKLKIYNGTTWYNVDGTSSPYAITGVSTQNFADVLTHHRRLWFVEKNSLKCWYLPTDSIAGAATQYDFGPLFQMGGSIAKIDTWTLDAGFGMDDYFIVITTSGEIAVFSGTDPSSSTTWQLNGIYYCGSPVGRNCTIKYGGDILLLNKDGLVPLSQWLMSSRVNIKTSITNKIQQKITDATSQYAGNYGWQVVLNPPENMLFVNVPISATESHQYVMNTISGAWSRFTGINATCWTFINEVLYYGNGGKIYKFWTTQDDDGNS
;
A
#
# COMPACT_ATOMS: atom_id res chain seq x y z
N LEU A 1 -8.32 -30.14 -8.32
CA LEU A 1 -8.36 -28.96 -9.19
C LEU A 1 -9.47 -28.04 -8.67
N MET A 2 -9.14 -26.85 -8.23
CA MET A 2 -10.14 -25.87 -7.79
C MET A 2 -10.39 -24.90 -8.95
N ILE A 3 -11.64 -24.74 -9.34
CA ILE A 3 -12.03 -23.77 -10.37
C ILE A 3 -12.00 -22.38 -9.74
N ARG A 4 -11.50 -21.39 -10.48
CA ARG A 4 -11.54 -19.99 -10.06
C ARG A 4 -13.00 -19.57 -9.85
N LYS A 5 -13.30 -18.98 -8.70
CA LYS A 5 -14.58 -18.28 -8.52
C LYS A 5 -14.52 -16.92 -9.22
N GLY A 6 -15.66 -16.39 -9.53
CA GLY A 6 -15.83 -15.09 -10.18
C GLY A 6 -15.96 -13.94 -9.18
N TYR A 7 -16.59 -12.89 -9.64
CA TYR A 7 -16.81 -11.65 -8.91
C TYR A 7 -18.22 -11.10 -9.18
N THR A 8 -18.67 -10.21 -8.29
CA THR A 8 -19.94 -9.49 -8.48
C THR A 8 -19.72 -8.01 -8.37
N THR A 9 -20.49 -7.22 -9.12
CA THR A 9 -20.51 -5.77 -8.99
C THR A 9 -20.97 -5.38 -7.59
N TRP A 10 -20.16 -4.57 -6.91
CA TRP A 10 -20.45 -4.04 -5.57
C TRP A 10 -20.99 -2.61 -5.65
N ALA A 11 -20.26 -1.70 -6.30
CA ALA A 11 -20.66 -0.30 -6.44
C ALA A 11 -20.46 0.18 -7.89
N THR A 12 -21.34 1.10 -8.32
CA THR A 12 -21.39 1.66 -9.67
C THR A 12 -21.57 3.18 -9.64
N GLY A 13 -21.39 3.84 -10.79
CA GLY A 13 -21.64 5.28 -10.91
C GLY A 13 -20.46 6.17 -10.51
N ILE A 14 -19.29 5.60 -10.31
CA ILE A 14 -18.05 6.37 -10.09
C ILE A 14 -17.61 6.98 -11.43
N SER A 15 -17.33 8.28 -11.44
CA SER A 15 -16.80 8.92 -12.64
C SER A 15 -15.32 8.64 -12.81
N GLY A 16 -14.92 8.07 -13.95
CA GLY A 16 -13.54 7.77 -14.28
C GLY A 16 -13.05 6.40 -13.77
N ASN A 17 -11.75 6.17 -13.88
CA ASN A 17 -11.13 4.90 -13.47
C ASN A 17 -10.68 4.95 -12.01
N VAL A 18 -11.11 3.97 -11.22
CA VAL A 18 -10.70 3.82 -9.81
C VAL A 18 -9.24 3.44 -9.75
N GLN A 19 -8.44 4.20 -8.99
CA GLN A 19 -6.98 3.97 -8.89
C GLN A 19 -6.51 3.61 -7.48
N SER A 20 -7.24 3.95 -6.43
CA SER A 20 -6.88 3.56 -5.08
C SER A 20 -8.09 3.44 -4.17
N PHE A 21 -7.91 2.72 -3.09
CA PHE A 21 -8.85 2.67 -1.99
C PHE A 21 -8.27 3.32 -0.73
N ILE A 22 -9.15 3.89 0.08
CA ILE A 22 -8.85 4.35 1.42
C ILE A 22 -9.84 3.65 2.35
N THR A 23 -9.34 2.97 3.37
CA THR A 23 -10.17 2.21 4.30
C THR A 23 -10.15 2.83 5.68
N TYR A 24 -11.26 2.69 6.38
CA TYR A 24 -11.40 3.05 7.78
C TYR A 24 -12.07 1.89 8.52
N SER A 25 -11.40 1.37 9.54
CA SER A 25 -11.93 0.32 10.41
C SER A 25 -12.28 0.92 11.76
N SER A 26 -13.58 0.96 12.06
CA SER A 26 -14.07 1.52 13.32
C SER A 26 -13.97 0.51 14.45
N PRO A 27 -13.56 0.92 15.65
CA PRO A 27 -13.68 0.08 16.85
C PRO A 27 -15.12 -0.37 17.15
N SER A 28 -16.12 0.38 16.68
CA SER A 28 -17.54 0.05 16.82
C SER A 28 -18.06 -0.90 15.72
N GLY A 29 -17.20 -1.34 14.78
CA GLY A 29 -17.57 -2.27 13.72
C GLY A 29 -18.18 -1.62 12.46
N THR A 30 -18.38 -0.29 12.42
CA THR A 30 -18.85 0.41 11.22
C THR A 30 -17.65 0.79 10.35
N ASN A 31 -17.27 -0.10 9.45
CA ASN A 31 -16.14 0.12 8.57
C ASN A 31 -16.55 0.93 7.32
N LYS A 32 -15.61 1.68 6.76
CA LYS A 32 -15.79 2.49 5.57
C LYS A 32 -14.77 2.14 4.50
N ILE A 33 -15.21 2.17 3.25
CA ILE A 33 -14.38 2.05 2.07
C ILE A 33 -14.61 3.28 1.20
N PHE A 34 -13.54 3.95 0.84
CA PHE A 34 -13.57 5.06 -0.10
C PHE A 34 -12.74 4.69 -1.33
N ALA A 35 -13.23 5.06 -2.50
CA ALA A 35 -12.55 4.84 -3.77
C ALA A 35 -12.16 6.18 -4.38
N ALA A 36 -10.91 6.32 -4.77
CA ALA A 36 -10.44 7.48 -5.52
C ALA A 36 -10.35 7.13 -7.00
N SER A 37 -10.91 7.98 -7.83
CA SER A 37 -10.98 7.79 -9.28
C SER A 37 -10.39 8.96 -10.03
N ASN A 38 -9.89 8.67 -11.23
CA ASN A 38 -9.36 9.64 -12.18
C ASN A 38 -10.23 9.64 -13.44
N ASN A 39 -10.86 10.76 -13.71
CA ASN A 39 -11.58 11.01 -14.95
C ASN A 39 -10.83 12.05 -15.79
N SER A 40 -9.95 11.57 -16.68
CA SER A 40 -9.19 12.42 -17.61
C SER A 40 -8.43 13.58 -16.92
N GLY A 41 -7.84 13.32 -15.75
CA GLY A 41 -7.08 14.29 -14.97
C GLY A 41 -7.87 15.00 -13.87
N SER A 42 -9.19 14.88 -13.83
CA SER A 42 -10.02 15.35 -12.72
C SER A 42 -10.27 14.21 -11.76
N CYS A 43 -9.68 14.27 -10.56
CA CYS A 43 -9.77 13.19 -9.60
C CYS A 43 -10.80 13.48 -8.50
N SER A 44 -11.45 12.42 -8.02
CA SER A 44 -12.52 12.49 -7.02
C SER A 44 -12.46 11.30 -6.07
N ILE A 45 -13.02 11.47 -4.86
CA ILE A 45 -13.18 10.40 -3.86
C ILE A 45 -14.67 10.17 -3.63
N TYR A 46 -15.08 8.89 -3.60
CA TYR A 46 -16.45 8.43 -3.36
C TYR A 46 -16.51 7.51 -2.15
N ASP A 47 -17.61 7.57 -1.38
CA ASP A 47 -17.96 6.53 -0.40
C ASP A 47 -18.54 5.33 -1.14
N VAL A 48 -17.87 4.19 -1.04
CA VAL A 48 -18.26 2.92 -1.66
C VAL A 48 -18.52 1.84 -0.60
N SER A 49 -18.85 2.25 0.62
CA SER A 49 -19.08 1.35 1.74
C SER A 49 -20.35 0.51 1.58
N SER A 50 -21.29 0.95 0.74
CA SER A 50 -22.56 0.27 0.48
C SER A 50 -22.63 -0.22 -0.96
N THR A 51 -23.40 -1.28 -1.19
CA THR A 51 -23.67 -1.81 -2.53
C THR A 51 -24.59 -0.89 -3.34
N GLY A 52 -24.43 -0.89 -4.66
CA GLY A 52 -25.28 -0.16 -5.61
C GLY A 52 -24.65 1.11 -6.17
N ALA A 53 -25.50 2.06 -6.58
CA ALA A 53 -25.00 3.32 -7.12
C ALA A 53 -24.42 4.20 -6.02
N VAL A 54 -23.22 4.75 -6.25
CA VAL A 54 -22.59 5.68 -5.31
C VAL A 54 -23.33 7.02 -5.29
N GLY A 55 -23.25 7.71 -4.13
CA GLY A 55 -23.70 9.10 -4.01
C GLY A 55 -22.76 10.09 -4.68
N ALA A 56 -22.97 11.36 -4.40
CA ALA A 56 -22.05 12.41 -4.82
C ALA A 56 -20.63 12.19 -4.30
N ALA A 57 -19.63 12.64 -5.05
CA ALA A 57 -18.25 12.57 -4.61
C ALA A 57 -18.05 13.38 -3.32
N ILE A 58 -17.32 12.81 -2.38
CA ILE A 58 -16.96 13.44 -1.10
C ILE A 58 -15.93 14.55 -1.31
N ALA A 59 -15.02 14.35 -2.27
CA ALA A 59 -14.03 15.33 -2.67
C ALA A 59 -13.87 15.30 -4.18
N THR A 60 -13.71 16.48 -4.78
CA THR A 60 -13.55 16.67 -6.23
C THR A 60 -12.40 17.63 -6.51
N GLY A 61 -12.00 17.74 -7.78
CA GLY A 61 -10.96 18.67 -8.20
C GLY A 61 -9.58 18.32 -7.66
N LEU A 62 -9.36 17.05 -7.37
CA LEU A 62 -8.07 16.55 -6.91
C LEU A 62 -7.13 16.31 -8.08
N THR A 63 -5.83 16.40 -7.82
CA THR A 63 -4.77 16.26 -8.83
C THR A 63 -4.44 14.79 -9.09
N SER A 64 -4.54 13.93 -8.06
CA SER A 64 -4.20 12.51 -8.16
C SER A 64 -5.22 11.63 -7.46
N ALA A 65 -5.51 10.48 -8.06
CA ALA A 65 -6.34 9.43 -7.46
C ALA A 65 -5.50 8.30 -6.83
N GLN A 66 -4.18 8.45 -6.75
CA GLN A 66 -3.24 7.44 -6.22
C GLN A 66 -2.94 7.70 -4.75
N TRP A 67 -3.91 7.40 -3.89
CA TRP A 67 -3.81 7.63 -2.46
C TRP A 67 -3.20 6.45 -1.72
N HIS A 68 -2.36 6.75 -0.74
CA HIS A 68 -1.91 5.84 0.30
C HIS A 68 -2.52 6.26 1.62
N SER A 69 -2.84 5.31 2.47
CA SER A 69 -3.47 5.61 3.75
C SER A 69 -2.95 4.72 4.86
N ALA A 70 -2.91 5.30 6.06
CA ALA A 70 -2.64 4.59 7.30
C ALA A 70 -3.71 4.97 8.33
N GLN A 71 -4.06 4.01 9.18
CA GLN A 71 -4.98 4.24 10.28
C GLN A 71 -4.22 4.36 11.59
N MET A 72 -4.63 5.30 12.43
CA MET A 72 -4.07 5.48 13.75
C MET A 72 -5.17 5.73 14.77
N ALA A 73 -5.08 5.03 15.91
CA ALA A 73 -5.92 5.28 17.06
C ALA A 73 -5.17 6.13 18.09
N THR A 74 -5.84 7.13 18.62
CA THR A 74 -5.36 8.01 19.69
C THR A 74 -6.40 8.11 20.79
N SER A 75 -6.14 8.85 21.87
CA SER A 75 -7.15 9.15 22.89
C SER A 75 -8.34 9.95 22.33
N GLY A 76 -8.16 10.66 21.21
CA GLY A 76 -9.21 11.43 20.53
C GLY A 76 -10.06 10.63 19.57
N GLY A 77 -9.78 9.34 19.36
CA GLY A 77 -10.51 8.47 18.46
C GLY A 77 -9.62 7.74 17.46
N THR A 78 -10.26 7.12 16.48
CA THR A 78 -9.61 6.44 15.37
C THR A 78 -9.68 7.30 14.12
N PHE A 79 -8.56 7.43 13.43
CA PHE A 79 -8.39 8.30 12.27
C PHE A 79 -7.75 7.54 11.12
N THR A 80 -8.22 7.78 9.91
CA THR A 80 -7.49 7.40 8.68
C THR A 80 -6.85 8.65 8.09
N VAL A 81 -5.55 8.58 7.86
CA VAL A 81 -4.75 9.62 7.24
C VAL A 81 -4.39 9.18 5.82
N ALA A 82 -4.67 10.03 4.83
CA ALA A 82 -4.44 9.71 3.42
C ALA A 82 -3.61 10.81 2.73
N VAL A 83 -2.68 10.36 1.87
CA VAL A 83 -1.72 11.20 1.13
C VAL A 83 -1.57 10.69 -0.30
N ASN A 84 -1.22 11.58 -1.25
CA ASN A 84 -1.00 11.19 -2.64
C ASN A 84 0.19 11.93 -3.32
N GLY A 85 0.92 12.75 -2.58
CA GLY A 85 2.07 13.51 -3.10
C GLY A 85 1.72 14.68 -4.02
N SER A 86 0.45 15.09 -4.09
CA SER A 86 0.01 16.17 -4.99
C SER A 86 -1.05 17.07 -4.36
N ASP A 87 -1.96 16.50 -3.59
CA ASP A 87 -3.03 17.22 -2.90
C ASP A 87 -2.75 17.33 -1.40
N LYS A 88 -3.42 18.24 -0.71
CA LYS A 88 -3.35 18.35 0.75
C LYS A 88 -3.69 17.01 1.39
N LEU A 89 -2.93 16.65 2.41
CA LEU A 89 -3.21 15.50 3.26
C LEU A 89 -4.67 15.54 3.71
N LYS A 90 -5.31 14.38 3.78
CA LYS A 90 -6.68 14.23 4.27
C LYS A 90 -6.73 13.39 5.53
N ILE A 91 -7.56 13.82 6.47
CA ILE A 91 -7.87 13.06 7.69
C ILE A 91 -9.36 12.74 7.71
N TYR A 92 -9.70 11.47 7.93
CA TYR A 92 -11.06 11.02 8.22
C TYR A 92 -11.16 10.60 9.69
N ASN A 93 -12.11 11.18 10.43
CA ASN A 93 -12.27 10.94 11.87
C ASN A 93 -13.39 9.94 12.21
N GLY A 94 -13.86 9.18 11.21
CA GLY A 94 -15.01 8.28 11.35
C GLY A 94 -16.34 8.88 10.90
N THR A 95 -16.42 10.21 10.74
CA THR A 95 -17.62 10.91 10.27
C THR A 95 -17.33 11.93 9.17
N THR A 96 -16.26 12.69 9.29
CA THR A 96 -15.97 13.85 8.43
C THR A 96 -14.55 13.77 7.88
N TRP A 97 -14.39 14.21 6.63
CA TRP A 97 -13.10 14.41 5.98
C TRP A 97 -12.60 15.85 6.17
N TYR A 98 -11.33 15.98 6.50
CA TYR A 98 -10.62 17.24 6.65
C TYR A 98 -9.46 17.33 5.67
N ASN A 99 -9.29 18.49 5.03
CA ASN A 99 -8.06 18.83 4.30
C ASN A 99 -7.07 19.46 5.29
N VAL A 100 -5.85 18.96 5.33
CA VAL A 100 -4.87 19.33 6.34
C VAL A 100 -3.64 19.98 5.70
N ASP A 101 -3.30 21.17 6.20
CA ASP A 101 -2.08 21.89 5.89
C ASP A 101 -1.53 22.55 7.16
N GLY A 102 -0.63 23.52 7.02
CA GLY A 102 -0.01 24.21 8.16
C GLY A 102 -0.93 25.17 8.93
N THR A 103 -2.13 25.45 8.42
CA THR A 103 -3.06 26.45 8.97
C THR A 103 -4.49 25.93 9.17
N SER A 104 -4.77 24.72 8.75
CA SER A 104 -6.12 24.13 8.83
C SER A 104 -6.57 23.85 10.26
N SER A 105 -7.89 23.90 10.49
CA SER A 105 -8.52 23.61 11.78
C SER A 105 -9.58 22.52 11.56
N PRO A 106 -9.74 21.55 12.49
CA PRO A 106 -9.10 21.40 13.80
C PRO A 106 -7.69 20.75 13.74
N TYR A 107 -7.25 20.26 12.60
CA TYR A 107 -5.97 19.59 12.44
C TYR A 107 -5.05 20.41 11.54
N ALA A 108 -3.84 20.72 12.01
CA ALA A 108 -2.80 21.35 11.21
C ALA A 108 -1.49 20.58 11.35
N ILE A 109 -0.75 20.42 10.23
CA ILE A 109 0.61 19.87 10.23
C ILE A 109 1.54 20.96 9.74
N THR A 110 2.43 21.42 10.65
CA THR A 110 3.35 22.52 10.38
C THR A 110 4.77 22.02 10.09
N GLY A 111 5.62 22.89 9.56
CA GLY A 111 7.02 22.59 9.24
C GLY A 111 7.24 22.07 7.82
N VAL A 112 6.19 21.61 7.13
CA VAL A 112 6.27 21.04 5.78
C VAL A 112 4.97 21.26 5.03
N SER A 113 5.04 21.30 3.68
CA SER A 113 3.83 21.27 2.86
C SER A 113 3.30 19.83 2.77
N THR A 114 2.08 19.61 3.27
CA THR A 114 1.44 18.28 3.28
C THR A 114 1.16 17.71 1.88
N GLN A 115 1.14 18.54 0.85
CA GLN A 115 1.04 18.14 -0.56
C GLN A 115 2.26 17.36 -1.05
N ASN A 116 3.38 17.42 -0.34
CA ASN A 116 4.58 16.68 -0.66
C ASN A 116 4.59 15.26 -0.09
N PHE A 117 3.62 14.89 0.71
CA PHE A 117 3.56 13.56 1.30
C PHE A 117 3.03 12.52 0.32
N ALA A 118 3.89 11.58 -0.07
CA ALA A 118 3.60 10.58 -1.10
C ALA A 118 3.23 9.21 -0.53
N ASP A 119 3.66 8.89 0.69
CA ASP A 119 3.31 7.67 1.41
C ASP A 119 3.16 7.97 2.89
N VAL A 120 2.40 7.13 3.62
CA VAL A 120 2.15 7.27 5.05
C VAL A 120 2.14 5.92 5.73
N LEU A 121 2.74 5.86 6.92
CA LEU A 121 2.83 4.66 7.75
C LEU A 121 2.59 5.03 9.22
N THR A 122 1.87 4.16 9.94
CA THR A 122 1.83 4.20 11.41
C THR A 122 2.84 3.19 11.95
N HIS A 123 3.87 3.68 12.66
CA HIS A 123 4.89 2.87 13.31
C HIS A 123 5.12 3.36 14.74
N HIS A 124 5.08 2.47 15.73
CA HIS A 124 5.23 2.79 17.16
C HIS A 124 4.38 3.99 17.61
N ARG A 125 3.06 3.97 17.27
CA ARG A 125 2.08 5.01 17.62
C ARG A 125 2.45 6.40 17.08
N ARG A 126 3.20 6.47 15.97
CA ARG A 126 3.69 7.68 15.33
C ARG A 126 3.39 7.62 13.86
N LEU A 127 2.89 8.70 13.29
CA LEU A 127 2.71 8.82 11.84
C LEU A 127 4.03 9.24 11.19
N TRP A 128 4.39 8.51 10.15
CA TRP A 128 5.53 8.79 9.29
C TRP A 128 5.05 9.07 7.88
N PHE A 129 5.65 10.05 7.23
CA PHE A 129 5.32 10.47 5.89
C PHE A 129 6.57 10.48 5.01
N VAL A 130 6.46 9.95 3.82
CA VAL A 130 7.52 10.03 2.81
C VAL A 130 7.36 11.33 2.02
N GLU A 131 8.40 12.14 1.93
CA GLU A 131 8.44 13.29 1.05
C GLU A 131 8.70 12.83 -0.39
N LYS A 132 7.83 13.25 -1.33
CA LYS A 132 7.93 12.84 -2.73
C LYS A 132 9.28 13.21 -3.35
N ASN A 133 9.81 12.31 -4.17
CA ASN A 133 11.04 12.49 -4.94
C ASN A 133 12.26 12.87 -4.08
N SER A 134 12.29 12.41 -2.83
CA SER A 134 13.39 12.68 -1.89
C SER A 134 13.77 11.44 -1.08
N LEU A 135 14.85 11.53 -0.34
CA LEU A 135 15.28 10.54 0.66
C LEU A 135 14.89 10.99 2.08
N LYS A 136 13.87 11.83 2.20
CA LYS A 136 13.41 12.40 3.46
C LYS A 136 12.07 11.82 3.87
N CYS A 137 11.93 11.57 5.18
CA CYS A 137 10.67 11.33 5.83
C CYS A 137 10.39 12.44 6.84
N TRP A 138 9.11 12.58 7.17
CA TRP A 138 8.63 13.46 8.22
C TRP A 138 7.84 12.64 9.22
N TYR A 139 7.94 12.93 10.50
CA TYR A 139 7.15 12.24 11.52
C TYR A 139 6.50 13.21 12.48
N LEU A 140 5.37 12.78 13.04
CA LEU A 140 4.67 13.51 14.09
C LEU A 140 5.05 13.00 15.48
N PRO A 141 4.78 13.76 16.56
CA PRO A 141 4.86 13.25 17.92
C PRO A 141 4.04 11.98 18.12
N THR A 142 4.39 11.19 19.12
CA THR A 142 3.65 9.98 19.50
C THR A 142 2.19 10.32 19.80
N ASP A 143 1.24 9.47 19.39
CA ASP A 143 -0.20 9.61 19.57
C ASP A 143 -0.81 10.89 18.98
N SER A 144 -0.14 11.49 18.02
CA SER A 144 -0.58 12.72 17.37
C SER A 144 -0.89 12.50 15.90
N ILE A 145 -2.04 13.01 15.46
CA ILE A 145 -2.46 13.00 14.04
C ILE A 145 -2.21 14.36 13.36
N ALA A 146 -1.79 15.36 14.13
CA ALA A 146 -1.48 16.72 13.71
C ALA A 146 -0.39 17.31 14.60
N GLY A 147 0.13 18.49 14.25
CA GLY A 147 1.16 19.18 15.00
C GLY A 147 2.40 19.50 14.17
N ALA A 148 3.50 19.86 14.84
CA ALA A 148 4.78 20.13 14.17
C ALA A 148 5.39 18.81 13.66
N ALA A 149 5.62 18.72 12.35
CA ALA A 149 6.32 17.60 11.76
C ALA A 149 7.85 17.80 11.87
N THR A 150 8.54 16.73 12.22
CA THR A 150 10.01 16.69 12.29
C THR A 150 10.57 15.92 11.10
N GLN A 151 11.57 16.49 10.43
CA GLN A 151 12.25 15.86 9.31
C GLN A 151 13.27 14.81 9.78
N TYR A 152 13.31 13.69 9.08
CA TYR A 152 14.39 12.71 9.16
C TYR A 152 14.97 12.51 7.76
N ASP A 153 16.27 12.79 7.58
CA ASP A 153 16.95 12.67 6.29
C ASP A 153 17.73 11.35 6.23
N PHE A 154 17.28 10.45 5.36
CA PHE A 154 17.96 9.18 5.09
C PHE A 154 19.02 9.29 3.99
N GLY A 155 19.14 10.45 3.33
CA GLY A 155 20.09 10.67 2.22
C GLY A 155 21.53 10.26 2.53
N PRO A 156 22.10 10.63 3.68
CA PRO A 156 23.47 10.26 4.03
C PRO A 156 23.73 8.75 4.15
N LEU A 157 22.69 7.92 4.25
CA LEU A 157 22.82 6.48 4.43
C LEU A 157 22.90 5.72 3.10
N PHE A 158 22.22 6.24 2.07
CA PHE A 158 22.10 5.56 0.78
C PHE A 158 23.17 6.01 -0.21
N GLN A 159 23.73 5.06 -0.94
CA GLN A 159 24.83 5.29 -1.87
C GLN A 159 24.38 5.31 -3.34
N MET A 160 23.25 4.66 -3.65
CA MET A 160 22.78 4.52 -5.03
C MET A 160 21.82 5.65 -5.45
N GLY A 161 21.57 6.62 -4.58
CA GLY A 161 20.66 7.74 -4.86
C GLY A 161 19.21 7.31 -5.02
N GLY A 162 18.45 8.07 -5.82
CA GLY A 162 17.02 7.84 -6.01
C GLY A 162 16.15 8.57 -5.00
N SER A 163 14.99 8.01 -4.70
CA SER A 163 14.05 8.51 -3.69
C SER A 163 13.45 7.36 -2.90
N ILE A 164 12.78 7.65 -1.79
CA ILE A 164 12.08 6.62 -1.03
C ILE A 164 10.87 6.14 -1.85
N ALA A 165 10.84 4.84 -2.12
CA ALA A 165 9.73 4.17 -2.80
C ALA A 165 8.63 3.77 -1.82
N LYS A 166 9.03 3.24 -0.65
CA LYS A 166 8.12 2.73 0.37
C LYS A 166 8.76 2.77 1.75
N ILE A 167 7.95 3.00 2.78
CA ILE A 167 8.26 2.70 4.17
C ILE A 167 7.30 1.65 4.69
N ASP A 168 7.77 0.76 5.55
CA ASP A 168 6.92 -0.29 6.15
C ASP A 168 7.44 -0.69 7.54
N THR A 169 6.63 -1.46 8.28
CA THR A 169 7.01 -2.04 9.57
C THR A 169 7.17 -3.54 9.40
N TRP A 170 8.38 -4.03 9.70
CA TRP A 170 8.67 -5.45 9.70
C TRP A 170 8.69 -5.99 11.12
N THR A 171 7.72 -6.83 11.44
CA THR A 171 7.58 -7.46 12.75
C THR A 171 8.24 -8.83 12.71
N LEU A 172 9.32 -9.01 13.44
CA LEU A 172 10.06 -10.28 13.56
C LEU A 172 9.84 -10.85 14.95
N ASP A 173 9.33 -12.08 15.02
CA ASP A 173 9.29 -12.83 16.28
C ASP A 173 10.53 -13.72 16.34
N ALA A 174 11.54 -13.28 17.08
CA ALA A 174 12.78 -14.03 17.30
C ALA A 174 12.72 -14.92 18.57
N GLY A 175 11.52 -15.08 19.17
CA GLY A 175 11.35 -15.92 20.37
C GLY A 175 11.66 -15.22 21.69
N PHE A 176 12.05 -13.93 21.67
CA PHE A 176 12.30 -13.11 22.87
C PHE A 176 11.36 -11.90 22.98
N GLY A 177 10.32 -11.85 22.16
CA GLY A 177 9.39 -10.75 22.01
C GLY A 177 9.29 -10.31 20.55
N MET A 178 8.25 -9.53 20.23
CA MET A 178 8.08 -8.98 18.88
C MET A 178 8.92 -7.72 18.75
N ASP A 179 9.92 -7.76 17.88
CA ASP A 179 10.67 -6.58 17.46
C ASP A 179 10.08 -6.00 16.18
N ASP A 180 9.59 -4.78 16.27
CA ASP A 180 9.09 -4.04 15.12
C ASP A 180 10.22 -3.17 14.54
N TYR A 181 10.71 -3.56 13.37
CA TYR A 181 11.70 -2.79 12.63
C TYR A 181 11.02 -1.81 11.69
N PHE A 182 11.56 -0.60 11.61
CA PHE A 182 11.19 0.37 10.58
C PHE A 182 12.07 0.14 9.35
N ILE A 183 11.45 -0.05 8.21
CA ILE A 183 12.17 -0.26 6.94
C ILE A 183 11.91 0.88 5.97
N VAL A 184 12.98 1.28 5.29
CA VAL A 184 12.97 2.31 4.25
C VAL A 184 13.50 1.69 2.98
N ILE A 185 12.70 1.67 1.93
CA ILE A 185 13.03 1.07 0.63
C ILE A 185 13.16 2.19 -0.39
N THR A 186 14.30 2.26 -1.08
CA THR A 186 14.54 3.25 -2.13
C THR A 186 14.13 2.75 -3.51
N THR A 187 13.90 3.67 -4.44
CA THR A 187 13.65 3.36 -5.85
C THR A 187 14.85 2.68 -6.52
N SER A 188 16.05 2.88 -5.99
CA SER A 188 17.28 2.23 -6.46
C SER A 188 17.47 0.81 -5.91
N GLY A 189 16.63 0.39 -4.96
CA GLY A 189 16.65 -0.97 -4.40
C GLY A 189 17.53 -1.14 -3.17
N GLU A 190 17.94 -0.05 -2.51
CA GLU A 190 18.55 -0.12 -1.18
C GLU A 190 17.46 -0.15 -0.12
N ILE A 191 17.67 -0.96 0.93
CA ILE A 191 16.80 -1.04 2.10
C ILE A 191 17.61 -0.71 3.35
N ALA A 192 17.17 0.27 4.12
CA ALA A 192 17.66 0.53 5.47
C ALA A 192 16.68 -0.04 6.50
N VAL A 193 17.21 -0.74 7.49
CA VAL A 193 16.46 -1.35 8.59
C VAL A 193 16.84 -0.70 9.90
N PHE A 194 15.85 -0.18 10.60
CA PHE A 194 16.02 0.50 11.89
C PHE A 194 15.27 -0.25 12.98
N SER A 195 15.83 -0.23 14.18
CA SER A 195 15.17 -0.65 15.42
C SER A 195 15.02 0.54 16.36
N GLY A 196 14.04 0.46 17.26
CA GLY A 196 13.79 1.45 18.29
C GLY A 196 12.51 2.23 18.10
N THR A 197 12.25 3.14 19.04
CA THR A 197 10.94 3.81 19.15
C THR A 197 10.99 5.33 18.96
N ASP A 198 12.14 5.95 19.20
CA ASP A 198 12.26 7.41 19.13
C ASP A 198 13.33 7.87 18.14
N PRO A 199 12.94 8.35 16.96
CA PRO A 199 13.87 8.80 15.92
C PRO A 199 14.66 10.07 16.28
N SER A 200 14.31 10.76 17.34
CA SER A 200 15.06 11.93 17.83
C SER A 200 16.26 11.55 18.70
N SER A 201 16.36 10.29 19.13
CA SER A 201 17.40 9.80 20.04
C SER A 201 18.26 8.72 19.38
N SER A 202 19.54 9.01 19.21
CA SER A 202 20.52 8.06 18.66
C SER A 202 20.75 6.83 19.55
N THR A 203 20.33 6.87 20.80
CA THR A 203 20.44 5.73 21.73
C THR A 203 19.28 4.74 21.61
N THR A 204 18.12 5.22 21.17
CA THR A 204 16.89 4.43 21.04
C THR A 204 16.44 4.21 19.60
N TRP A 205 17.12 4.81 18.62
CA TRP A 205 16.88 4.65 17.20
C TRP A 205 18.17 4.27 16.50
N GLN A 206 18.28 3.00 16.12
CA GLN A 206 19.53 2.44 15.63
C GLN A 206 19.36 1.85 14.23
N LEU A 207 20.33 2.16 13.36
CA LEU A 207 20.46 1.51 12.06
C LEU A 207 21.02 0.11 12.24
N ASN A 208 20.25 -0.92 11.91
CA ASN A 208 20.68 -2.33 11.99
C ASN A 208 21.47 -2.75 10.75
N GLY A 209 21.20 -2.13 9.62
CA GLY A 209 21.92 -2.40 8.37
C GLY A 209 21.28 -1.78 7.15
N ILE A 210 22.09 -1.78 6.07
CA ILE A 210 21.65 -1.37 4.73
C ILE A 210 21.89 -2.55 3.80
N TYR A 211 20.88 -2.90 3.03
CA TYR A 211 20.86 -4.06 2.15
C TYR A 211 20.46 -3.65 0.73
N TYR A 212 20.86 -4.43 -0.25
CA TYR A 212 20.46 -4.22 -1.63
C TYR A 212 19.51 -5.32 -2.11
N CYS A 213 18.30 -4.94 -2.50
CA CYS A 213 17.23 -5.88 -2.89
C CYS A 213 16.81 -5.77 -4.36
N GLY A 214 17.46 -4.93 -5.14
CA GLY A 214 16.96 -4.58 -6.47
C GLY A 214 15.78 -3.62 -6.44
N SER A 215 15.58 -2.90 -7.54
CA SER A 215 14.53 -1.87 -7.64
C SER A 215 13.15 -2.44 -7.43
N PRO A 216 12.35 -1.88 -6.50
CA PRO A 216 10.98 -2.30 -6.27
C PRO A 216 10.10 -1.98 -7.48
N VAL A 217 9.01 -2.74 -7.66
CA VAL A 217 8.06 -2.54 -8.74
C VAL A 217 6.76 -1.96 -8.18
N GLY A 218 6.50 -0.71 -8.53
CA GLY A 218 5.36 0.04 -8.01
C GLY A 218 5.52 0.45 -6.53
N ARG A 219 4.55 1.19 -6.01
CA ARG A 219 4.53 1.60 -4.58
C ARG A 219 3.88 0.57 -3.66
N ASN A 220 2.95 -0.24 -4.19
CA ASN A 220 2.31 -1.34 -3.45
C ASN A 220 3.10 -2.63 -3.58
N CYS A 221 4.43 -2.52 -3.46
CA CYS A 221 5.39 -3.60 -3.68
C CYS A 221 5.61 -4.49 -2.45
N THR A 222 5.11 -4.12 -1.27
CA THR A 222 5.26 -4.88 -0.04
C THR A 222 3.95 -5.48 0.45
N ILE A 223 4.02 -6.64 1.10
CA ILE A 223 2.91 -7.26 1.83
C ILE A 223 3.44 -8.03 3.03
N LYS A 224 2.76 -7.93 4.17
CA LYS A 224 3.05 -8.77 5.34
C LYS A 224 2.58 -10.20 5.09
N TYR A 225 3.46 -11.16 5.29
CA TYR A 225 3.19 -12.57 5.06
C TYR A 225 3.81 -13.43 6.18
N GLY A 226 2.98 -13.89 7.10
CA GLY A 226 3.46 -14.50 8.34
C GLY A 226 4.29 -13.50 9.17
N GLY A 227 5.43 -13.94 9.68
CA GLY A 227 6.39 -13.09 10.40
C GLY A 227 7.39 -12.37 9.48
N ASP A 228 7.08 -12.20 8.20
CA ASP A 228 7.99 -11.58 7.23
C ASP A 228 7.27 -10.53 6.37
N ILE A 229 8.03 -9.75 5.63
CA ILE A 229 7.55 -8.88 4.55
C ILE A 229 8.03 -9.45 3.22
N LEU A 230 7.11 -9.59 2.29
CA LEU A 230 7.45 -9.88 0.91
C LEU A 230 7.62 -8.59 0.14
N LEU A 231 8.72 -8.48 -0.60
CA LEU A 231 8.99 -7.36 -1.50
C LEU A 231 8.93 -7.83 -2.95
N LEU A 232 8.13 -7.14 -3.75
CA LEU A 232 8.11 -7.31 -5.20
C LEU A 232 9.16 -6.40 -5.85
N ASN A 233 10.10 -7.03 -6.52
CA ASN A 233 11.11 -6.36 -7.33
C ASN A 233 11.21 -7.02 -8.72
N LYS A 234 12.21 -6.65 -9.51
CA LYS A 234 12.44 -7.23 -10.85
C LYS A 234 12.80 -8.72 -10.82
N ASP A 235 13.32 -9.20 -9.69
CA ASP A 235 13.72 -10.59 -9.50
C ASP A 235 12.59 -11.45 -8.94
N GLY A 236 11.42 -10.86 -8.68
CA GLY A 236 10.22 -11.54 -8.21
C GLY A 236 9.75 -11.09 -6.84
N LEU A 237 9.00 -11.96 -6.16
CA LEU A 237 8.48 -11.72 -4.83
C LEU A 237 9.38 -12.41 -3.80
N VAL A 238 10.15 -11.63 -3.04
CA VAL A 238 11.21 -12.15 -2.17
C VAL A 238 10.93 -11.77 -0.71
N PRO A 239 11.02 -12.73 0.23
CA PRO A 239 10.95 -12.47 1.67
C PRO A 239 12.12 -11.59 2.13
N LEU A 240 11.83 -10.57 2.94
CA LEU A 240 12.83 -9.62 3.43
C LEU A 240 13.91 -10.30 4.28
N SER A 241 13.54 -11.29 5.10
CA SER A 241 14.47 -12.08 5.91
C SER A 241 15.61 -12.71 5.09
N GLN A 242 15.36 -13.07 3.83
CA GLN A 242 16.36 -13.67 2.95
C GLN A 242 17.45 -12.67 2.52
N TRP A 243 17.13 -11.38 2.47
CA TRP A 243 18.10 -10.33 2.15
C TRP A 243 19.04 -10.04 3.31
N LEU A 244 18.55 -10.16 4.54
CA LEU A 244 19.35 -9.93 5.75
C LEU A 244 20.37 -11.03 6.02
N MET A 245 20.10 -12.24 5.54
CA MET A 245 20.94 -13.43 5.81
C MET A 245 22.02 -13.66 4.75
N SER A 246 21.97 -12.97 3.61
CA SER A 246 22.87 -13.20 2.49
C SER A 246 23.14 -11.93 1.71
N SER A 247 24.41 -11.60 1.49
CA SER A 247 24.81 -10.49 0.61
C SER A 247 24.49 -10.74 -0.89
N ARG A 248 23.98 -11.93 -1.22
CA ARG A 248 23.50 -12.31 -2.55
C ARG A 248 22.15 -12.98 -2.46
N VAL A 249 21.16 -12.46 -3.21
CA VAL A 249 19.87 -13.12 -3.36
C VAL A 249 20.07 -14.43 -4.09
N ASN A 250 19.74 -15.49 -3.39
CA ASN A 250 19.55 -16.76 -4.03
C ASN A 250 18.12 -16.75 -4.64
N ILE A 251 18.01 -16.64 -5.96
CA ILE A 251 16.72 -16.68 -6.69
C ILE A 251 15.86 -17.87 -6.27
N LYS A 252 16.47 -18.96 -5.79
CA LYS A 252 15.75 -20.12 -5.27
C LYS A 252 14.95 -19.82 -4.01
N THR A 253 15.22 -18.74 -3.29
CA THR A 253 14.46 -18.32 -2.10
C THR A 253 13.26 -17.42 -2.44
N SER A 254 13.17 -16.93 -3.67
CA SER A 254 12.00 -16.21 -4.15
C SER A 254 10.75 -17.10 -4.13
N ILE A 255 9.65 -16.58 -3.59
CA ILE A 255 8.36 -17.26 -3.62
C ILE A 255 7.91 -17.51 -5.06
N THR A 256 8.26 -16.61 -5.97
CA THR A 256 7.96 -16.71 -7.41
C THR A 256 8.94 -17.57 -8.21
N ASN A 257 9.86 -18.30 -7.57
CA ASN A 257 10.88 -19.10 -8.25
C ASN A 257 10.31 -20.01 -9.35
N LYS A 258 9.15 -20.66 -9.09
CA LYS A 258 8.49 -21.54 -10.06
C LYS A 258 7.99 -20.84 -11.32
N ILE A 259 7.75 -19.52 -11.24
CA ILE A 259 7.25 -18.68 -12.34
C ILE A 259 8.20 -17.51 -12.65
N GLN A 260 9.46 -17.63 -12.26
CA GLN A 260 10.47 -16.56 -12.31
C GLN A 260 10.50 -15.87 -13.69
N GLN A 261 10.56 -16.65 -14.77
CA GLN A 261 10.63 -16.10 -16.12
C GLN A 261 9.40 -15.21 -16.42
N LYS A 262 8.20 -15.63 -15.98
CA LYS A 262 6.97 -14.88 -16.20
C LYS A 262 6.92 -13.56 -15.44
N ILE A 263 7.46 -13.52 -14.21
CA ILE A 263 7.57 -12.29 -13.44
C ILE A 263 8.62 -11.38 -14.05
N THR A 264 9.79 -11.90 -14.45
CA THR A 264 10.84 -11.10 -15.09
C THR A 264 10.36 -10.50 -16.42
N ASP A 265 9.66 -11.27 -17.25
CA ASP A 265 9.08 -10.80 -18.50
C ASP A 265 8.05 -9.67 -18.23
N ALA A 266 7.15 -9.89 -17.27
CA ALA A 266 6.11 -8.94 -16.90
C ALA A 266 6.72 -7.63 -16.34
N THR A 267 7.68 -7.71 -15.43
CA THR A 267 8.34 -6.54 -14.87
C THR A 267 9.14 -5.77 -15.92
N SER A 268 9.81 -6.47 -16.84
CA SER A 268 10.56 -5.83 -17.92
C SER A 268 9.66 -5.05 -18.89
N GLN A 269 8.45 -5.58 -19.15
CA GLN A 269 7.52 -4.98 -20.11
C GLN A 269 6.62 -3.91 -19.47
N TYR A 270 6.18 -4.11 -18.21
CA TYR A 270 5.07 -3.38 -17.62
C TYR A 270 5.41 -2.66 -16.32
N ALA A 271 6.68 -2.63 -15.87
CA ALA A 271 7.06 -2.00 -14.60
C ALA A 271 6.62 -0.53 -14.47
N GLY A 272 6.54 0.19 -15.60
CA GLY A 272 6.09 1.59 -15.63
C GLY A 272 4.57 1.78 -15.54
N ASN A 273 3.78 0.72 -15.68
CA ASN A 273 2.33 0.81 -15.61
C ASN A 273 1.87 0.94 -14.16
N TYR A 274 0.83 1.74 -13.93
CA TYR A 274 0.18 1.82 -12.63
C TYR A 274 -0.73 0.61 -12.37
N GLY A 275 -0.75 0.11 -11.12
CA GLY A 275 -1.61 -0.99 -10.69
C GLY A 275 -0.85 -2.23 -10.20
N TRP A 276 0.49 -2.20 -10.20
CA TRP A 276 1.26 -3.25 -9.53
C TRP A 276 0.94 -3.30 -8.05
N GLN A 277 0.52 -4.44 -7.58
CA GLN A 277 0.17 -4.67 -6.18
C GLN A 277 0.35 -6.14 -5.80
N VAL A 278 0.95 -6.37 -4.64
CA VAL A 278 0.93 -7.69 -3.99
C VAL A 278 -0.29 -7.74 -3.09
N VAL A 279 -1.06 -8.82 -3.17
CA VAL A 279 -2.34 -8.96 -2.45
C VAL A 279 -2.40 -10.29 -1.76
N LEU A 280 -2.81 -10.28 -0.49
CA LEU A 280 -3.07 -11.48 0.30
C LEU A 280 -4.58 -11.60 0.57
N ASN A 281 -5.12 -12.77 0.29
CA ASN A 281 -6.50 -13.15 0.62
C ASN A 281 -6.47 -14.37 1.56
N PRO A 282 -6.34 -14.16 2.87
CA PRO A 282 -6.15 -15.24 3.82
C PRO A 282 -7.32 -16.25 3.87
N PRO A 283 -8.61 -15.83 3.83
CA PRO A 283 -9.73 -16.78 3.89
C PRO A 283 -9.70 -17.81 2.76
N GLU A 284 -9.13 -17.48 1.62
CA GLU A 284 -9.07 -18.35 0.45
C GLU A 284 -7.66 -18.92 0.20
N ASN A 285 -6.72 -18.71 1.14
CA ASN A 285 -5.34 -19.17 1.03
C ASN A 285 -4.66 -18.73 -0.27
N MET A 286 -4.86 -17.47 -0.66
CA MET A 286 -4.32 -16.91 -1.90
C MET A 286 -3.38 -15.74 -1.63
N LEU A 287 -2.21 -15.80 -2.26
CA LEU A 287 -1.29 -14.68 -2.44
C LEU A 287 -1.16 -14.43 -3.93
N PHE A 288 -1.30 -13.20 -4.38
CA PHE A 288 -1.13 -12.91 -5.79
C PHE A 288 -0.48 -11.56 -6.08
N VAL A 289 0.07 -11.47 -7.26
CA VAL A 289 0.66 -10.26 -7.84
C VAL A 289 -0.27 -9.79 -8.95
N ASN A 290 -0.83 -8.59 -8.78
CA ASN A 290 -1.55 -7.90 -9.84
C ASN A 290 -0.56 -7.28 -10.81
N VAL A 291 -0.69 -7.62 -12.09
CA VAL A 291 0.19 -7.15 -13.17
C VAL A 291 -0.63 -6.30 -14.14
N PRO A 292 -0.44 -4.97 -14.16
CA PRO A 292 -1.10 -4.09 -15.11
C PRO A 292 -0.44 -4.19 -16.48
N ILE A 293 -1.16 -4.72 -17.47
CA ILE A 293 -0.69 -4.82 -18.85
C ILE A 293 -0.85 -3.46 -19.55
N SER A 294 -1.96 -2.79 -19.27
CA SER A 294 -2.28 -1.46 -19.78
C SER A 294 -3.03 -0.64 -18.74
N ALA A 295 -3.52 0.53 -19.12
CA ALA A 295 -4.37 1.36 -18.25
C ALA A 295 -5.73 0.70 -17.90
N THR A 296 -6.18 -0.28 -18.68
CA THR A 296 -7.50 -0.91 -18.58
C THR A 296 -7.45 -2.43 -18.45
N GLU A 297 -6.28 -3.03 -18.61
CA GLU A 297 -6.11 -4.49 -18.57
C GLU A 297 -5.08 -4.90 -17.54
N SER A 298 -5.39 -5.94 -16.80
CA SER A 298 -4.47 -6.59 -15.87
C SER A 298 -4.68 -8.10 -15.84
N HIS A 299 -3.69 -8.82 -15.38
CA HIS A 299 -3.83 -10.23 -14.99
C HIS A 299 -3.15 -10.44 -13.63
N GLN A 300 -3.42 -11.59 -13.02
CA GLN A 300 -2.86 -11.92 -11.73
C GLN A 300 -2.09 -13.24 -11.81
N TYR A 301 -0.88 -13.27 -11.24
CA TYR A 301 -0.22 -14.51 -10.88
C TYR A 301 -0.62 -14.87 -9.45
N VAL A 302 -1.28 -16.01 -9.26
CA VAL A 302 -1.91 -16.41 -8.01
C VAL A 302 -1.25 -17.65 -7.47
N MET A 303 -0.82 -17.60 -6.22
CA MET A 303 -0.27 -18.73 -5.48
C MET A 303 -1.28 -19.22 -4.43
N ASN A 304 -1.51 -20.50 -4.37
CA ASN A 304 -2.14 -21.10 -3.19
C ASN A 304 -1.10 -21.20 -2.07
N THR A 305 -1.37 -20.56 -0.93
CA THR A 305 -0.41 -20.43 0.17
C THR A 305 -0.14 -21.73 0.93
N ILE A 306 -1.01 -22.74 0.78
CA ILE A 306 -0.83 -24.07 1.39
C ILE A 306 0.05 -24.94 0.51
N SER A 307 -0.24 -25.03 -0.79
CA SER A 307 0.47 -25.93 -1.70
C SER A 307 1.67 -25.30 -2.41
N GLY A 308 1.79 -23.98 -2.39
CA GLY A 308 2.78 -23.24 -3.16
C GLY A 308 2.63 -23.39 -4.69
N ALA A 309 1.46 -23.81 -5.17
CA ALA A 309 1.16 -23.93 -6.57
C ALA A 309 0.72 -22.60 -7.17
N TRP A 310 1.23 -22.28 -8.34
CA TRP A 310 0.93 -21.03 -9.06
C TRP A 310 -0.02 -21.25 -10.21
N SER A 311 -0.90 -20.28 -10.43
CA SER A 311 -1.81 -20.18 -11.56
C SER A 311 -1.85 -18.74 -12.09
N ARG A 312 -2.43 -18.54 -13.25
CA ARG A 312 -2.67 -17.20 -13.82
C ARG A 312 -4.16 -16.98 -13.95
N PHE A 313 -4.64 -15.85 -13.42
CA PHE A 313 -6.01 -15.37 -13.63
C PHE A 313 -6.01 -14.29 -14.70
N THR A 314 -6.99 -14.35 -15.57
CA THR A 314 -7.25 -13.36 -16.63
C THR A 314 -8.72 -12.96 -16.59
N GLY A 315 -9.05 -11.82 -17.22
CA GLY A 315 -10.42 -11.28 -17.22
C GLY A 315 -10.76 -10.43 -15.99
N ILE A 316 -9.88 -10.37 -14.98
CA ILE A 316 -10.03 -9.50 -13.82
C ILE A 316 -9.12 -8.29 -14.03
N ASN A 317 -9.67 -7.24 -14.62
CA ASN A 317 -8.92 -6.04 -15.03
C ASN A 317 -8.81 -5.04 -13.87
N ALA A 318 -8.29 -5.49 -12.74
CA ALA A 318 -8.19 -4.69 -11.53
C ALA A 318 -7.07 -3.63 -11.64
N THR A 319 -7.39 -2.40 -11.31
CA THR A 319 -6.42 -1.30 -11.19
C THR A 319 -5.88 -1.14 -9.77
N CYS A 320 -6.65 -1.54 -8.77
CA CYS A 320 -6.27 -1.53 -7.36
C CYS A 320 -7.13 -2.53 -6.58
N TRP A 321 -6.60 -2.97 -5.44
CA TRP A 321 -7.24 -3.94 -4.55
C TRP A 321 -7.28 -3.43 -3.12
N THR A 322 -8.30 -3.86 -2.36
CA THR A 322 -8.37 -3.65 -0.92
C THR A 322 -9.04 -4.83 -0.23
N PHE A 323 -8.56 -5.18 0.97
CA PHE A 323 -9.10 -6.23 1.79
C PHE A 323 -9.67 -5.61 3.08
N ILE A 324 -10.96 -5.82 3.32
CA ILE A 324 -11.65 -5.32 4.51
C ILE A 324 -12.82 -6.25 4.86
N ASN A 325 -13.06 -6.50 6.15
CA ASN A 325 -14.12 -7.38 6.63
C ASN A 325 -14.06 -8.78 5.98
N GLU A 326 -12.86 -9.34 5.88
CA GLU A 326 -12.62 -10.67 5.27
C GLU A 326 -13.04 -10.77 3.80
N VAL A 327 -13.27 -9.66 3.14
CA VAL A 327 -13.67 -9.57 1.75
C VAL A 327 -12.64 -8.78 0.96
N LEU A 328 -12.31 -9.31 -0.22
CA LEU A 328 -11.44 -8.65 -1.17
C LEU A 328 -12.26 -7.92 -2.23
N TYR A 329 -11.96 -6.64 -2.39
CA TYR A 329 -12.57 -5.77 -3.41
C TYR A 329 -11.51 -5.30 -4.41
N TYR A 330 -11.94 -5.03 -5.64
CA TYR A 330 -11.09 -4.38 -6.62
C TYR A 330 -11.84 -3.30 -7.40
N GLY A 331 -11.09 -2.32 -7.88
CA GLY A 331 -11.58 -1.25 -8.75
C GLY A 331 -11.23 -1.51 -10.21
N ASN A 332 -12.19 -1.24 -11.11
CA ASN A 332 -11.97 -1.19 -12.55
C ASN A 332 -12.97 -0.25 -13.22
N GLY A 333 -12.45 0.69 -14.02
CA GLY A 333 -13.31 1.71 -14.59
C GLY A 333 -14.07 2.48 -13.50
N GLY A 334 -15.33 2.76 -13.73
CA GLY A 334 -16.22 3.42 -12.76
C GLY A 334 -16.97 2.48 -11.82
N LYS A 335 -16.43 1.30 -11.53
CA LYS A 335 -17.08 0.26 -10.72
C LYS A 335 -16.14 -0.32 -9.69
N ILE A 336 -16.73 -0.81 -8.60
CA ILE A 336 -16.09 -1.66 -7.61
C ILE A 336 -16.70 -3.05 -7.68
N TYR A 337 -15.87 -4.06 -7.58
CA TYR A 337 -16.27 -5.45 -7.60
C TYR A 337 -15.87 -6.14 -6.30
N LYS A 338 -16.72 -7.04 -5.84
CA LYS A 338 -16.46 -7.98 -4.76
C LYS A 338 -15.93 -9.26 -5.36
N PHE A 339 -14.70 -9.62 -5.01
CA PHE A 339 -13.99 -10.75 -5.57
C PHE A 339 -14.33 -12.06 -4.85
N TRP A 340 -14.28 -13.16 -5.58
CA TRP A 340 -14.41 -14.54 -5.08
C TRP A 340 -15.79 -14.88 -4.51
N THR A 341 -16.87 -14.38 -5.15
CA THR A 341 -18.23 -14.50 -4.62
C THR A 341 -19.13 -15.47 -5.36
N THR A 342 -18.94 -15.66 -6.67
CA THR A 342 -19.82 -16.42 -7.56
C THR A 342 -19.07 -17.48 -8.33
N GLN A 343 -19.81 -18.29 -9.12
CA GLN A 343 -19.24 -19.25 -10.06
C GLN A 343 -18.93 -18.61 -11.42
N ASP A 344 -19.38 -17.39 -11.63
CA ASP A 344 -19.26 -16.61 -12.88
C ASP A 344 -18.66 -15.23 -12.64
N ASP A 345 -18.33 -14.53 -13.69
CA ASP A 345 -17.79 -13.18 -13.67
C ASP A 345 -18.94 -12.18 -13.92
N ASP A 346 -19.62 -11.71 -12.84
CA ASP A 346 -20.73 -10.75 -12.85
C ASP A 346 -21.89 -11.18 -13.78
N GLY A 347 -22.24 -12.47 -13.75
CA GLY A 347 -23.29 -13.07 -14.58
C GLY A 347 -22.81 -13.51 -15.97
N ASN A 348 -21.52 -13.42 -16.27
CA ASN A 348 -20.93 -13.97 -17.50
C ASN A 348 -20.23 -15.29 -17.19
N SER A 349 -20.71 -16.38 -17.79
CA SER A 349 -20.18 -17.73 -17.64
C SER A 349 -18.98 -18.00 -18.57
#